data_0e1733db1ef9841743001db4c6a705cf
#
_entry.id   0e1733db1ef9841743001db4c6a705cf
#
_cell.length_a   1.000
_cell.length_b   1.000
_cell.length_c   1.000
_cell.angle_alpha   90.00
_cell.angle_beta   90.00
_cell.angle_gamma   90.00
#
_symmetry.space_group_name_H-M   'P 1'
#
loop_
_entity.id
_entity.type
_entity.pdbx_description
1 polymer ?
#
loop_
_entity_poly.entity_id
_entity_poly.type
_entity_poly.pdbx_seq_one_letter_code
_entity_poly.pdbx_strand_id
1 'polypeptide(L)'
;EEDFDQIIKIDLNGVFYTNRLELEKMKEQRGGLIINISSWAGKYVTTLTGPAYTAAKHGVNALTEGINMEAGHFGVRACAICPGEVATPILDKRPIPVSKEDKEKMVQSEDCAETVAFLAKLPPRVCINEITISPTWNRLYVAGLTDQIPKN
;
A
#
# COMPACT_ATOMS: atom_id res chain seq x y z
N GLU A 1 19.36 3.39 -14.67
CA GLU A 1 18.51 2.38 -15.36
C GLU A 1 18.38 1.11 -14.51
N GLU A 2 19.48 0.53 -14.03
CA GLU A 2 19.47 -0.72 -13.25
C GLU A 2 18.59 -0.64 -11.99
N ASP A 3 18.66 0.46 -11.24
CA ASP A 3 17.82 0.65 -10.03
C ASP A 3 16.33 0.77 -10.37
N PHE A 4 16.02 1.43 -11.51
CA PHE A 4 14.63 1.54 -11.98
C PHE A 4 14.08 0.15 -12.33
N ASP A 5 14.81 -0.61 -13.12
CA ASP A 5 14.41 -1.95 -13.55
C ASP A 5 14.26 -2.91 -12.36
N GLN A 6 15.14 -2.82 -11.36
CA GLN A 6 15.09 -3.62 -10.17
C GLN A 6 13.81 -3.33 -9.34
N ILE A 7 13.48 -2.05 -9.17
CA ILE A 7 12.27 -1.64 -8.44
C ILE A 7 11.02 -2.15 -9.18
N ILE A 8 10.93 -1.94 -10.49
CA ILE A 8 9.80 -2.43 -11.30
C ILE A 8 9.71 -3.96 -11.21
N LYS A 9 10.82 -4.66 -11.30
CA LYS A 9 10.87 -6.12 -11.23
C LYS A 9 10.36 -6.66 -9.89
N ILE A 10 10.72 -6.01 -8.77
CA ILE A 10 10.34 -6.47 -7.43
C ILE A 10 8.93 -5.98 -7.08
N ASP A 11 8.70 -4.67 -7.16
CA ASP A 11 7.50 -4.03 -6.61
C ASP A 11 6.27 -4.09 -7.52
N LEU A 12 6.46 -4.40 -8.83
CA LEU A 12 5.35 -4.54 -9.77
C LEU A 12 5.27 -5.95 -10.36
N ASN A 13 6.33 -6.43 -11.03
CA ASN A 13 6.28 -7.72 -11.70
C ASN A 13 6.13 -8.87 -10.69
N GLY A 14 6.80 -8.79 -9.53
CA GLY A 14 6.66 -9.75 -8.45
C GLY A 14 5.21 -9.87 -7.96
N VAL A 15 4.55 -8.74 -7.76
CA VAL A 15 3.12 -8.69 -7.37
C VAL A 15 2.25 -9.31 -8.46
N PHE A 16 2.47 -8.96 -9.72
CA PHE A 16 1.72 -9.54 -10.84
C PHE A 16 1.84 -11.07 -10.89
N TYR A 17 3.06 -11.61 -10.79
CA TYR A 17 3.28 -13.06 -10.86
C TYR A 17 2.64 -13.80 -9.69
N THR A 18 2.74 -13.26 -8.48
CA THR A 18 2.10 -13.84 -7.29
C THR A 18 0.58 -13.83 -7.44
N ASN A 19 0.01 -12.67 -7.76
CA ASN A 19 -1.43 -12.52 -7.94
C ASN A 19 -1.99 -13.46 -9.02
N ARG A 20 -1.25 -13.65 -10.12
CA ARG A 20 -1.66 -14.56 -11.19
C ARG A 20 -1.82 -16.00 -10.69
N LEU A 21 -0.85 -16.49 -9.93
CA LEU A 21 -0.90 -17.86 -9.38
C LEU A 21 -2.01 -18.04 -8.35
N GLU A 22 -2.17 -17.06 -7.47
CA GLU A 22 -3.25 -17.04 -6.47
C GLU A 22 -4.63 -17.01 -7.12
N LEU A 23 -4.76 -16.18 -8.17
CA LEU A 23 -6.01 -15.97 -8.88
C LEU A 23 -6.51 -17.23 -9.58
N GLU A 24 -5.64 -18.00 -10.22
CA GLU A 24 -5.97 -19.28 -10.83
C GLU A 24 -6.61 -20.21 -9.78
N LYS A 25 -5.99 -20.34 -8.61
CA LYS A 25 -6.49 -21.18 -7.52
C LYS A 25 -7.80 -20.67 -6.93
N MET A 26 -7.92 -19.36 -6.72
CA MET A 26 -9.13 -18.75 -6.17
C MET A 26 -10.33 -18.83 -7.12
N LYS A 27 -10.10 -18.76 -8.44
CA LYS A 27 -11.15 -19.00 -9.45
C LYS A 27 -11.70 -20.43 -9.38
N GLU A 28 -10.83 -21.44 -9.23
CA GLU A 28 -11.23 -22.83 -9.03
C GLU A 28 -12.06 -23.02 -7.75
N GLN A 29 -11.64 -22.38 -6.66
CA GLN A 29 -12.32 -22.43 -5.36
C GLN A 29 -13.64 -21.65 -5.32
N ARG A 30 -13.93 -20.83 -6.34
CA ARG A 30 -15.10 -19.93 -6.42
C ARG A 30 -15.13 -18.94 -5.25
N GLY A 31 -13.99 -18.39 -4.89
CA GLY A 31 -13.86 -17.38 -3.87
C GLY A 31 -12.44 -17.18 -3.40
N GLY A 32 -12.17 -16.01 -2.86
CA GLY A 32 -10.88 -15.64 -2.32
C GLY A 32 -10.76 -14.15 -2.01
N LEU A 33 -9.68 -13.79 -1.36
CA LEU A 33 -9.32 -12.41 -1.08
C LEU A 33 -7.82 -12.22 -1.30
N ILE A 34 -7.47 -11.35 -2.22
CA ILE A 34 -6.10 -10.90 -2.45
C ILE A 34 -5.95 -9.50 -1.83
N ILE A 35 -4.92 -9.31 -1.00
CA ILE A 35 -4.58 -8.02 -0.43
C ILE A 35 -3.19 -7.63 -0.89
N ASN A 36 -3.11 -6.63 -1.74
CA ASN A 36 -1.85 -6.07 -2.21
C ASN A 36 -1.45 -4.88 -1.33
N ILE A 37 -0.26 -4.94 -0.76
CA ILE A 37 0.31 -3.80 -0.04
C ILE A 37 0.94 -2.85 -1.07
N SER A 38 0.19 -1.81 -1.37
CA SER A 38 0.63 -0.71 -2.22
C SER A 38 1.33 0.36 -1.37
N SER A 39 1.05 1.61 -1.63
CA SER A 39 1.59 2.76 -0.91
C SER A 39 0.73 3.99 -1.17
N TRP A 40 0.88 4.99 -0.33
CA TRP A 40 0.43 6.35 -0.62
C TRP A 40 1.02 6.88 -1.95
N ALA A 41 2.27 6.45 -2.28
CA ALA A 41 2.90 6.70 -3.57
C ALA A 41 2.21 6.03 -4.76
N GLY A 42 1.30 5.09 -4.54
CA GLY A 42 0.43 4.53 -5.58
C GLY A 42 -0.77 5.41 -5.93
N LYS A 43 -0.96 6.50 -5.18
CA LYS A 43 -2.06 7.48 -5.37
C LYS A 43 -1.55 8.89 -5.64
N TYR A 44 -0.44 9.25 -5.02
CA TYR A 44 0.10 10.61 -5.04
C TYR A 44 1.55 10.58 -5.47
N VAL A 45 1.89 11.51 -6.35
CA VAL A 45 3.27 11.72 -6.77
C VAL A 45 3.97 12.61 -5.75
N THR A 46 5.09 12.15 -5.21
CA THR A 46 5.92 12.92 -4.28
C THR A 46 7.39 12.82 -4.65
N THR A 47 8.16 13.82 -4.29
CA THR A 47 9.62 13.80 -4.49
C THR A 47 10.34 12.82 -3.58
N LEU A 48 9.70 12.41 -2.48
CA LEU A 48 10.30 11.53 -1.46
C LEU A 48 10.53 10.11 -1.98
N THR A 49 9.64 9.61 -2.84
CA THR A 49 9.59 8.18 -3.22
C THR A 49 10.26 7.90 -4.57
N GLY A 50 10.52 8.92 -5.35
CA GLY A 50 11.09 8.80 -6.68
C GLY A 50 10.14 8.19 -7.73
N PRO A 51 10.50 8.28 -9.02
CA PRO A 51 9.62 7.91 -10.13
C PRO A 51 9.38 6.40 -10.24
N ALA A 52 10.40 5.57 -10.04
CA ALA A 52 10.30 4.11 -10.20
C ALA A 52 9.32 3.51 -9.19
N TYR A 53 9.48 3.82 -7.90
CA TYR A 53 8.60 3.32 -6.85
C TYR A 53 7.18 3.84 -7.02
N THR A 54 7.02 5.12 -7.35
CA THR A 54 5.71 5.72 -7.63
C THR A 54 5.01 5.02 -8.80
N ALA A 55 5.70 4.78 -9.91
CA ALA A 55 5.16 4.06 -11.05
C ALA A 55 4.77 2.62 -10.70
N ALA A 56 5.64 1.90 -9.97
CA ALA A 56 5.37 0.54 -9.53
C ALA A 56 4.10 0.47 -8.66
N LYS A 57 3.96 1.35 -7.67
CA LYS A 57 2.81 1.33 -6.74
C LYS A 57 1.51 1.79 -7.39
N HIS A 58 1.53 2.72 -8.36
CA HIS A 58 0.37 2.99 -9.22
C HIS A 58 -0.02 1.76 -10.03
N GLY A 59 0.98 1.04 -10.58
CA GLY A 59 0.76 -0.22 -11.27
C GLY A 59 0.13 -1.29 -10.37
N VAL A 60 0.53 -1.41 -9.10
CA VAL A 60 -0.08 -2.34 -8.13
C VAL A 60 -1.55 -2.02 -7.90
N ASN A 61 -1.92 -0.74 -7.79
CA ASN A 61 -3.32 -0.35 -7.64
C ASN A 61 -4.13 -0.74 -8.89
N ALA A 62 -3.60 -0.47 -10.09
CA ALA A 62 -4.25 -0.87 -11.34
C ALA A 62 -4.38 -2.40 -11.48
N LEU A 63 -3.35 -3.18 -11.12
CA LEU A 63 -3.42 -4.65 -11.09
C LEU A 63 -4.51 -5.14 -10.14
N THR A 64 -4.63 -4.52 -8.96
CA THR A 64 -5.64 -4.89 -7.96
C THR A 64 -7.06 -4.63 -8.48
N GLU A 65 -7.28 -3.50 -9.12
CA GLU A 65 -8.56 -3.19 -9.77
C GLU A 65 -8.86 -4.19 -10.91
N GLY A 66 -7.86 -4.51 -11.72
CA GLY A 66 -7.98 -5.52 -12.79
C GLY A 66 -8.45 -6.87 -12.27
N ILE A 67 -7.94 -7.33 -11.11
CA ILE A 67 -8.40 -8.57 -10.48
C ILE A 67 -9.90 -8.51 -10.15
N ASN A 68 -10.38 -7.42 -9.59
CA ASN A 68 -11.79 -7.25 -9.26
C ASN A 68 -12.68 -7.29 -10.52
N MET A 69 -12.21 -6.68 -11.62
CA MET A 69 -12.90 -6.70 -12.89
C MET A 69 -12.95 -8.10 -13.54
N GLU A 70 -11.82 -8.82 -13.50
CA GLU A 70 -11.69 -10.13 -14.15
C GLU A 70 -12.29 -11.27 -13.35
N ALA A 71 -12.22 -11.21 -12.02
CA ALA A 71 -12.50 -12.37 -11.16
C ALA A 71 -13.63 -12.19 -10.16
N GLY A 72 -14.27 -11.02 -10.12
CA GLY A 72 -15.41 -10.77 -9.24
C GLY A 72 -16.55 -11.78 -9.45
N HIS A 73 -16.82 -12.18 -10.69
CA HIS A 73 -17.85 -13.19 -11.00
C HIS A 73 -17.51 -14.62 -10.58
N PHE A 74 -16.25 -14.89 -10.17
CA PHE A 74 -15.84 -16.12 -9.49
C PHE A 74 -15.91 -15.99 -7.97
N GLY A 75 -16.34 -14.83 -7.43
CA GLY A 75 -16.34 -14.57 -5.99
C GLY A 75 -14.98 -14.18 -5.42
N VAL A 76 -14.01 -13.85 -6.27
CA VAL A 76 -12.69 -13.35 -5.84
C VAL A 76 -12.76 -11.85 -5.65
N ARG A 77 -12.16 -11.38 -4.56
CA ARG A 77 -12.06 -9.97 -4.19
C ARG A 77 -10.58 -9.57 -4.10
N ALA A 78 -10.27 -8.34 -4.44
CA ALA A 78 -8.94 -7.79 -4.23
C ALA A 78 -9.01 -6.40 -3.62
N CYS A 79 -8.07 -6.10 -2.70
CA CYS A 79 -7.93 -4.80 -2.07
C CYS A 79 -6.48 -4.32 -2.14
N ALA A 80 -6.28 -3.07 -2.56
CA ALA A 80 -5.01 -2.38 -2.40
C ALA A 80 -5.01 -1.63 -1.06
N ILE A 81 -4.10 -1.97 -0.15
CA ILE A 81 -3.83 -1.15 1.03
C ILE A 81 -2.73 -0.17 0.67
N CYS A 82 -3.00 1.12 0.84
CA CYS A 82 -2.10 2.22 0.48
C CYS A 82 -1.61 2.94 1.76
N PRO A 83 -0.62 2.40 2.48
CA PRO A 83 -0.10 3.04 3.66
C PRO A 83 0.68 4.31 3.32
N GLY A 84 0.57 5.31 4.19
CA GLY A 84 1.47 6.45 4.24
C GLY A 84 2.78 6.09 4.92
N GLU A 85 3.28 6.95 5.80
CA GLU A 85 4.50 6.66 6.54
C GLU A 85 4.25 5.64 7.65
N VAL A 86 4.92 4.49 7.55
CA VAL A 86 4.85 3.41 8.55
C VAL A 86 6.19 3.32 9.27
N ALA A 87 6.14 3.23 10.60
CA ALA A 87 7.34 3.11 11.46
C ALA A 87 7.97 1.72 11.32
N THR A 88 8.82 1.58 10.33
CA THR A 88 9.54 0.32 10.03
C THR A 88 11.05 0.55 9.98
N PRO A 89 11.87 -0.51 10.09
CA PRO A 89 13.33 -0.40 10.04
C PRO A 89 13.89 0.22 8.76
N ILE A 90 13.11 0.28 7.67
CA ILE A 90 13.53 0.92 6.42
C ILE A 90 13.81 2.43 6.61
N LEU A 91 13.17 3.05 7.60
CA LEU A 91 13.37 4.48 7.91
C LEU A 91 14.80 4.78 8.41
N ASP A 92 15.48 3.77 8.98
CA ASP A 92 16.86 3.91 9.48
C ASP A 92 17.89 3.94 8.34
N LYS A 93 17.47 3.52 7.13
CA LYS A 93 18.29 3.54 5.92
C LYS A 93 18.18 4.86 5.15
N ARG A 94 17.33 5.78 5.59
CA ARG A 94 17.19 7.10 4.93
C ARG A 94 18.43 7.97 5.18
N PRO A 95 18.81 8.83 4.22
CA PRO A 95 19.94 9.76 4.39
C PRO A 95 19.79 10.66 5.62
N ILE A 96 18.57 11.02 5.98
CA ILE A 96 18.22 11.74 7.20
C ILE A 96 17.36 10.79 8.03
N PRO A 97 17.90 10.25 9.15
CA PRO A 97 17.15 9.35 10.03
C PRO A 97 15.90 10.03 10.62
N VAL A 98 14.84 9.26 10.74
CA VAL A 98 13.61 9.74 11.39
C VAL A 98 13.75 9.62 12.90
N SER A 99 13.38 10.68 13.63
CA SER A 99 13.45 10.69 15.09
C SER A 99 12.51 9.64 15.70
N LYS A 100 12.82 9.23 16.95
CA LYS A 100 11.95 8.30 17.68
C LYS A 100 10.55 8.89 17.88
N GLU A 101 10.50 10.17 18.23
CA GLU A 101 9.23 10.90 18.43
C GLU A 101 8.37 10.94 17.16
N ASP A 102 9.00 11.16 15.99
CA ASP A 102 8.26 11.14 14.72
C ASP A 102 7.79 9.72 14.36
N LYS A 103 8.61 8.69 14.65
CA LYS A 103 8.19 7.29 14.44
C LYS A 103 6.97 6.92 15.30
N GLU A 104 6.87 7.43 16.52
CA GLU A 104 5.72 7.20 17.41
C GLU A 104 4.41 7.84 16.88
N LYS A 105 4.51 8.86 16.02
CA LYS A 105 3.38 9.53 15.37
C LYS A 105 2.99 8.91 14.03
N MET A 106 3.79 7.99 13.51
CA MET A 106 3.52 7.29 12.25
C MET A 106 2.53 6.14 12.44
N VAL A 107 1.98 5.66 11.34
CA VAL A 107 1.29 4.36 11.31
C VAL A 107 2.25 3.28 11.78
N GLN A 108 1.78 2.36 12.60
CA GLN A 108 2.54 1.19 13.03
C GLN A 108 2.23 -0.01 12.13
N SER A 109 3.11 -1.01 12.11
CA SER A 109 2.87 -2.23 11.34
C SER A 109 1.60 -2.96 11.77
N GLU A 110 1.29 -2.88 13.07
CA GLU A 110 0.12 -3.45 13.70
C GLU A 110 -1.18 -2.82 13.18
N ASP A 111 -1.19 -1.50 12.91
CA ASP A 111 -2.35 -0.81 12.34
C ASP A 111 -2.68 -1.34 10.93
N CYS A 112 -1.63 -1.64 10.14
CA CYS A 112 -1.80 -2.27 8.85
C CYS A 112 -2.32 -3.71 8.99
N ALA A 113 -1.83 -4.47 9.98
CA ALA A 113 -2.26 -5.84 10.24
C ALA A 113 -3.73 -5.90 10.68
N GLU A 114 -4.18 -4.99 11.54
CA GLU A 114 -5.60 -4.87 11.93
C GLU A 114 -6.49 -4.55 10.72
N THR A 115 -6.01 -3.73 9.79
CA THR A 115 -6.73 -3.45 8.54
C THR A 115 -6.86 -4.70 7.68
N VAL A 116 -5.82 -5.51 7.56
CA VAL A 116 -5.86 -6.81 6.86
C VAL A 116 -6.87 -7.74 7.54
N ALA A 117 -6.84 -7.84 8.86
CA ALA A 117 -7.77 -8.67 9.64
C ALA A 117 -9.23 -8.20 9.48
N PHE A 118 -9.46 -6.89 9.43
CA PHE A 118 -10.79 -6.32 9.15
C PHE A 118 -11.29 -6.74 7.76
N LEU A 119 -10.48 -6.58 6.71
CA LEU A 119 -10.84 -6.96 5.35
C LEU A 119 -11.17 -8.45 5.22
N ALA A 120 -10.39 -9.31 5.89
CA ALA A 120 -10.58 -10.76 5.87
C ALA A 120 -11.91 -11.19 6.51
N LYS A 121 -12.40 -10.46 7.50
CA LYS A 121 -13.67 -10.74 8.21
C LYS A 121 -14.91 -10.26 7.46
N LEU A 122 -14.77 -9.45 6.41
CA LEU A 122 -15.91 -8.97 5.64
C LEU A 122 -16.62 -10.11 4.92
N PRO A 123 -17.97 -10.06 4.85
CA PRO A 123 -18.71 -11.09 4.14
C PRO A 123 -18.34 -11.11 2.64
N PRO A 124 -18.36 -12.29 1.98
CA PRO A 124 -17.90 -12.45 0.60
C PRO A 124 -18.54 -11.51 -0.44
N ARG A 125 -19.75 -11.02 -0.17
CA ARG A 125 -20.44 -10.06 -1.06
C ARG A 125 -19.91 -8.64 -1.00
N VAL A 126 -19.01 -8.34 -0.05
CA VAL A 126 -18.45 -6.99 0.16
C VAL A 126 -17.01 -6.98 -0.30
N CYS A 127 -16.69 -6.12 -1.24
CA CYS A 127 -15.33 -5.83 -1.67
C CYS A 127 -15.00 -4.37 -1.33
N ILE A 128 -13.96 -4.16 -0.56
CA ILE A 128 -13.32 -2.86 -0.41
C ILE A 128 -12.13 -2.87 -1.37
N ASN A 129 -12.20 -2.06 -2.41
CA ASN A 129 -11.22 -2.10 -3.50
C ASN A 129 -9.89 -1.47 -3.10
N GLU A 130 -9.96 -0.46 -2.22
CA GLU A 130 -8.78 0.28 -1.80
C GLU A 130 -8.98 0.89 -0.40
N ILE A 131 -7.92 0.88 0.40
CA ILE A 131 -7.87 1.59 1.68
C ILE A 131 -6.59 2.41 1.74
N THR A 132 -6.72 3.71 2.01
CA THR A 132 -5.59 4.58 2.34
C THR A 132 -5.49 4.72 3.85
N ILE A 133 -4.30 4.42 4.41
CA ILE A 133 -4.02 4.57 5.83
C ILE A 133 -2.92 5.63 5.96
N SER A 134 -3.20 6.71 6.68
CA SER A 134 -2.23 7.78 6.90
C SER A 134 -2.08 8.07 8.38
N PRO A 135 -0.90 8.49 8.84
CA PRO A 135 -0.79 9.00 10.20
C PRO A 135 -1.68 10.23 10.36
N THR A 136 -2.29 10.40 11.52
CA THR A 136 -3.06 11.62 11.84
C THR A 136 -2.17 12.86 11.71
N TRP A 137 -0.95 12.78 12.23
CA TRP A 137 0.11 13.77 12.01
C TRP A 137 0.88 13.43 10.73
N ASN A 138 0.28 13.74 9.58
CA ASN A 138 0.91 13.47 8.29
C ASN A 138 1.90 14.60 7.96
N ARG A 139 3.19 14.30 7.98
CA ARG A 139 4.27 15.26 7.71
C ARG A 139 4.15 15.93 6.34
N LEU A 140 3.58 15.25 5.35
CA LEU A 140 3.36 15.83 4.03
C LEU A 140 2.25 16.89 4.03
N TYR A 141 1.28 16.78 4.92
CA TYR A 141 0.23 17.78 5.06
C TYR A 141 0.67 18.98 5.91
N VAL A 142 1.42 18.69 6.98
CA VAL A 142 1.78 19.72 7.96
C VAL A 142 3.08 20.46 7.63
N ALA A 143 3.90 19.94 6.70
CA ALA A 143 5.21 20.52 6.37
C ALA A 143 5.14 22.00 5.94
N GLY A 144 4.06 22.40 5.28
CA GLY A 144 3.80 23.78 4.91
C GLY A 144 3.17 24.66 6.02
N LEU A 145 2.83 24.05 7.16
CA LEU A 145 2.12 24.71 8.26
C LEU A 145 2.89 24.69 9.59
N THR A 146 4.10 24.14 9.60
CA THR A 146 4.88 23.91 10.83
C THR A 146 5.07 25.18 11.67
N ASP A 147 5.20 26.34 11.04
CA ASP A 147 5.35 27.64 11.72
C ASP A 147 4.02 28.22 12.19
N GLN A 148 2.89 27.68 11.73
CA GLN A 148 1.54 28.15 12.04
C GLN A 148 0.82 27.25 13.05
N ILE A 149 1.38 26.07 13.37
CA ILE A 149 0.78 25.13 14.30
C ILE A 149 1.25 25.49 15.71
N PRO A 150 0.32 25.73 16.66
CA PRO A 150 0.68 25.97 18.05
C PRO A 150 1.54 24.83 18.60
N LYS A 151 2.67 25.15 19.19
CA LYS A 151 3.46 24.19 19.97
C LYS A 151 2.78 24.05 21.31
N ASN A 152 2.02 23.00 21.52
CA ASN A 152 1.47 22.63 22.83
C ASN A 152 2.58 22.12 23.74
#